data_f72dce332b8ed5cdd81cfadc6c6cf0b6
#
_entry.id   f72dce332b8ed5cdd81cfadc6c6cf0b6
#
_cell.length_a   1.000
_cell.length_b   1.000
_cell.length_c   1.000
_cell.angle_alpha   90.00
_cell.angle_beta   90.00
_cell.angle_gamma   90.00
#
_symmetry.space_group_name_H-M   'P 1'
#
loop_
_entity.id
_entity.type
_entity.pdbx_description
1 polymer ?
#
loop_
_entity_poly.entity_id
_entity_poly.type
_entity_poly.pdbx_seq_one_letter_code
_entity_poly.pdbx_strand_id
1 'polypeptide(L)'
;MMEYFTIFRTFYQTKTFFMNRLTFAMLSAAIICSTLSATAQSDADMKAMMAYSTPGDIHQMLAKTVGSWHGDITMWMQPGAAPVKTVGESTYEMILGGRYLQSKNTGNFMGAPFEGIGTIGYDNAKKVLVNSWIDNMGTGMMYLTGTWDAANKTMNFTGSMVDPIAGGDVKVRQVFKLVDDNTQIMEMYSITNGKEFKNMEIKYTRK
;
A
#
# COMPACT_ATOMS: atom_id res chain seq x y z
N MET A 1 10.41 22.55 83.96
CA MET A 1 11.04 22.74 82.59
C MET A 1 11.13 21.42 81.77
N MET A 2 10.75 20.28 82.32
CA MET A 2 10.90 18.97 81.68
C MET A 2 9.60 18.47 81.00
N GLU A 3 8.43 18.97 81.41
CA GLU A 3 7.16 18.55 80.83
C GLU A 3 6.83 19.18 79.44
N TYR A 4 7.32 20.37 79.19
CA TYR A 4 7.10 21.02 77.85
C TYR A 4 7.87 20.36 76.72
N PHE A 5 8.93 19.65 76.94
CA PHE A 5 9.74 18.97 75.94
C PHE A 5 9.07 17.67 75.45
N THR A 6 8.30 17.00 76.30
CA THR A 6 7.63 15.72 75.94
C THR A 6 6.43 15.95 75.04
N ILE A 7 5.66 17.02 75.28
CA ILE A 7 4.45 17.33 74.43
C ILE A 7 4.88 17.75 73.03
N PHE A 8 5.96 18.49 72.83
CA PHE A 8 6.46 18.90 71.55
C PHE A 8 6.96 17.70 70.67
N ARG A 9 7.57 16.71 71.32
CA ARG A 9 8.10 15.54 70.63
C ARG A 9 6.96 14.61 70.14
N THR A 10 5.86 14.49 70.87
CA THR A 10 4.71 13.69 70.47
C THR A 10 3.94 14.36 69.38
N PHE A 11 3.81 15.68 69.36
CA PHE A 11 3.13 16.41 68.29
C PHE A 11 3.90 16.37 66.93
N TYR A 12 5.21 16.35 66.94
CA TYR A 12 6.05 16.30 65.77
C TYR A 12 6.06 14.89 65.16
N GLN A 13 6.04 13.86 66.00
CA GLN A 13 5.99 12.45 65.51
C GLN A 13 4.65 12.10 64.89
N THR A 14 3.53 12.59 65.39
CA THR A 14 2.22 12.36 64.80
C THR A 14 2.02 13.07 63.46
N LYS A 15 2.55 14.29 63.29
CA LYS A 15 2.49 15.03 62.03
C LYS A 15 3.32 14.36 60.91
N THR A 16 4.51 13.87 61.21
CA THR A 16 5.37 13.18 60.24
C THR A 16 4.80 11.81 59.85
N PHE A 17 4.14 11.10 60.77
CA PHE A 17 3.52 9.81 60.48
C PHE A 17 2.27 9.96 59.57
N PHE A 18 1.49 11.02 59.75
CA PHE A 18 0.31 11.29 58.90
C PHE A 18 0.70 11.81 57.53
N MET A 19 1.73 12.65 57.42
CA MET A 19 2.24 13.10 56.12
C MET A 19 2.83 11.99 55.28
N ASN A 20 3.55 11.04 55.91
CA ASN A 20 4.09 9.88 55.17
C ASN A 20 3.02 8.92 54.64
N ARG A 21 1.88 8.78 55.31
CA ARG A 21 0.78 7.97 54.83
C ARG A 21 0.03 8.60 53.65
N LEU A 22 -0.15 9.92 53.68
CA LEU A 22 -0.80 10.64 52.59
C LEU A 22 0.07 10.69 51.34
N THR A 23 1.38 10.91 51.50
CA THR A 23 2.32 10.88 50.37
C THR A 23 2.47 9.48 49.77
N PHE A 24 2.44 8.42 50.59
CA PHE A 24 2.49 7.05 50.12
C PHE A 24 1.20 6.66 49.35
N ALA A 25 0.03 7.11 49.82
CA ALA A 25 -1.25 6.87 49.16
C ALA A 25 -1.36 7.61 47.80
N MET A 26 -0.86 8.84 47.70
CA MET A 26 -0.80 9.58 46.44
C MET A 26 0.21 9.00 45.44
N LEU A 27 1.35 8.50 45.93
CA LEU A 27 2.35 7.85 45.07
C LEU A 27 1.83 6.53 44.50
N SER A 28 1.11 5.73 45.32
CA SER A 28 0.48 4.48 44.85
C SER A 28 -0.67 4.71 43.84
N ALA A 29 -1.47 5.75 44.03
CA ALA A 29 -2.53 6.12 43.07
C ALA A 29 -1.96 6.61 41.73
N ALA A 30 -0.85 7.34 41.73
CA ALA A 30 -0.17 7.79 40.52
C ALA A 30 0.45 6.63 39.73
N ILE A 31 0.98 5.61 40.41
CA ILE A 31 1.55 4.41 39.76
C ILE A 31 0.42 3.54 39.11
N ILE A 32 -0.73 3.41 39.78
CA ILE A 32 -1.88 2.66 39.21
C ILE A 32 -2.47 3.37 38.01
N CYS A 33 -2.59 4.70 38.01
CA CYS A 33 -3.05 5.45 36.84
C CYS A 33 -2.09 5.34 35.63
N SER A 34 -0.76 5.30 35.87
CA SER A 34 0.22 5.18 34.79
C SER A 34 0.23 3.79 34.13
N THR A 35 -0.04 2.72 34.88
CA THR A 35 -0.12 1.36 34.33
C THR A 35 -1.38 1.13 33.47
N LEU A 36 -2.51 1.70 33.87
CA LEU A 36 -3.77 1.61 33.11
C LEU A 36 -3.67 2.34 31.76
N SER A 37 -2.98 3.49 31.72
CA SER A 37 -2.74 4.23 30.48
C SER A 37 -1.81 3.48 29.53
N ALA A 38 -0.79 2.80 30.04
CA ALA A 38 0.15 2.04 29.23
C ALA A 38 -0.50 0.79 28.56
N THR A 39 -1.41 0.10 29.26
CA THR A 39 -2.12 -1.06 28.69
C THR A 39 -3.14 -0.63 27.63
N ALA A 40 -3.89 0.45 27.84
CA ALA A 40 -4.84 0.97 26.88
C ALA A 40 -4.15 1.47 25.59
N GLN A 41 -2.97 2.07 25.70
CA GLN A 41 -2.15 2.46 24.55
C GLN A 41 -1.67 1.24 23.76
N SER A 42 -1.19 0.19 24.45
CA SER A 42 -0.75 -1.07 23.83
C SER A 42 -1.87 -1.76 23.06
N ASP A 43 -3.09 -1.80 23.60
CA ASP A 43 -4.26 -2.41 22.95
C ASP A 43 -4.69 -1.62 21.70
N ALA A 44 -4.66 -0.29 21.76
CA ALA A 44 -4.96 0.57 20.63
C ALA A 44 -3.92 0.41 19.51
N ASP A 45 -2.64 0.35 19.85
CA ASP A 45 -1.56 0.15 18.89
C ASP A 45 -1.65 -1.22 18.22
N MET A 46 -1.94 -2.28 19.00
CA MET A 46 -2.14 -3.62 18.48
C MET A 46 -3.32 -3.67 17.51
N LYS A 47 -4.45 -3.05 17.85
CA LYS A 47 -5.63 -2.96 16.98
C LYS A 47 -5.33 -2.22 15.68
N ALA A 48 -4.56 -1.12 15.74
CA ALA A 48 -4.14 -0.37 14.57
C ALA A 48 -3.22 -1.20 13.66
N MET A 49 -2.26 -1.93 14.22
CA MET A 49 -1.39 -2.85 13.48
C MET A 49 -2.20 -3.99 12.84
N MET A 50 -3.15 -4.58 13.54
CA MET A 50 -4.02 -5.62 12.97
C MET A 50 -4.87 -5.07 11.83
N ALA A 51 -5.47 -3.90 11.97
CA ALA A 51 -6.23 -3.26 10.92
C ALA A 51 -5.36 -2.93 9.68
N TYR A 52 -4.12 -2.49 9.89
CA TYR A 52 -3.18 -2.23 8.81
C TYR A 52 -2.77 -3.52 8.08
N SER A 53 -2.46 -4.59 8.82
CA SER A 53 -1.91 -5.83 8.27
C SER A 53 -2.94 -6.78 7.68
N THR A 54 -4.25 -6.58 7.94
CA THR A 54 -5.31 -7.52 7.53
C THR A 54 -5.82 -7.17 6.13
N PRO A 55 -5.77 -8.11 5.16
CA PRO A 55 -6.41 -7.94 3.86
C PRO A 55 -7.92 -7.67 3.98
N GLY A 56 -8.41 -6.65 3.27
CA GLY A 56 -9.84 -6.26 3.24
C GLY A 56 -10.45 -6.39 1.84
N ASP A 57 -11.55 -5.67 1.60
CA ASP A 57 -12.38 -5.79 0.38
C ASP A 57 -11.61 -5.54 -0.92
N ILE A 58 -10.68 -4.58 -0.93
CA ILE A 58 -9.86 -4.30 -2.11
C ILE A 58 -8.93 -5.47 -2.42
N HIS A 59 -8.38 -6.13 -1.39
CA HIS A 59 -7.56 -7.33 -1.58
C HIS A 59 -8.41 -8.50 -2.12
N GLN A 60 -9.66 -8.64 -1.67
CA GLN A 60 -10.60 -9.63 -2.21
C GLN A 60 -10.99 -9.33 -3.66
N MET A 61 -11.14 -8.05 -4.01
CA MET A 61 -11.34 -7.64 -5.41
C MET A 61 -10.15 -8.03 -6.28
N LEU A 62 -8.91 -7.75 -5.82
CA LEU A 62 -7.70 -8.18 -6.53
C LEU A 62 -7.64 -9.71 -6.69
N ALA A 63 -8.02 -10.47 -5.68
CA ALA A 63 -8.03 -11.93 -5.72
C ALA A 63 -8.95 -12.51 -6.81
N LYS A 64 -10.00 -11.81 -7.24
CA LYS A 64 -10.86 -12.24 -8.36
C LYS A 64 -10.13 -12.26 -9.70
N THR A 65 -9.01 -11.56 -9.83
CA THR A 65 -8.22 -11.50 -11.05
C THR A 65 -7.18 -12.63 -11.15
N VAL A 66 -7.01 -13.44 -10.11
CA VAL A 66 -6.09 -14.58 -10.10
C VAL A 66 -6.40 -15.54 -11.24
N GLY A 67 -5.36 -16.06 -11.89
CA GLY A 67 -5.47 -17.02 -12.99
C GLY A 67 -4.50 -16.74 -14.13
N SER A 68 -4.68 -17.47 -15.22
CA SER A 68 -3.88 -17.32 -16.44
C SER A 68 -4.66 -16.53 -17.48
N TRP A 69 -3.96 -15.66 -18.17
CA TRP A 69 -4.54 -14.70 -19.10
C TRP A 69 -3.76 -14.67 -20.41
N HIS A 70 -4.47 -14.63 -21.52
CA HIS A 70 -3.92 -14.28 -22.82
C HIS A 70 -4.09 -12.77 -23.04
N GLY A 71 -3.05 -12.07 -23.50
CA GLY A 71 -3.05 -10.64 -23.75
C GLY A 71 -2.87 -10.29 -25.23
N ASP A 72 -3.87 -9.63 -25.82
CA ASP A 72 -3.74 -8.94 -27.11
C ASP A 72 -3.16 -7.55 -26.84
N ILE A 73 -1.94 -7.30 -27.27
CA ILE A 73 -1.17 -6.08 -26.95
C ILE A 73 -1.13 -5.18 -28.20
N THR A 74 -1.54 -3.93 -28.02
CA THR A 74 -1.43 -2.87 -29.03
C THR A 74 -0.58 -1.73 -28.48
N MET A 75 0.47 -1.35 -29.19
CA MET A 75 1.40 -0.29 -28.79
C MET A 75 1.49 0.80 -29.86
N TRP A 76 1.51 2.04 -29.45
CA TRP A 76 1.74 3.22 -30.29
C TRP A 76 3.04 3.88 -29.88
N MET A 77 4.05 3.86 -30.76
CA MET A 77 5.38 4.37 -30.47
C MET A 77 5.42 5.90 -30.44
N GLN A 78 4.51 6.56 -31.19
CA GLN A 78 4.35 8.02 -31.20
C GLN A 78 2.95 8.40 -31.70
N PRO A 79 2.47 9.61 -31.39
CA PRO A 79 1.19 10.11 -31.88
C PRO A 79 1.08 10.02 -33.42
N GLY A 80 -0.02 9.43 -33.90
CA GLY A 80 -0.28 9.29 -35.34
C GLY A 80 0.44 8.12 -36.04
N ALA A 81 1.33 7.40 -35.36
CA ALA A 81 1.96 6.21 -35.93
C ALA A 81 0.98 5.02 -35.97
N ALA A 82 1.19 4.15 -36.95
CA ALA A 82 0.50 2.89 -36.99
C ALA A 82 0.84 2.03 -35.74
N PRO A 83 -0.14 1.35 -35.14
CA PRO A 83 0.13 0.53 -33.96
C PRO A 83 0.93 -0.73 -34.30
N VAL A 84 1.80 -1.11 -33.39
CA VAL A 84 2.44 -2.43 -33.35
C VAL A 84 1.56 -3.36 -32.54
N LYS A 85 1.26 -4.54 -33.07
CA LYS A 85 0.45 -5.55 -32.38
C LYS A 85 1.29 -6.78 -32.08
N THR A 86 1.12 -7.31 -30.88
CA THR A 86 1.75 -8.55 -30.42
C THR A 86 0.83 -9.24 -29.41
N VAL A 87 1.23 -10.40 -28.95
CA VAL A 87 0.52 -11.14 -27.91
C VAL A 87 1.45 -11.47 -26.76
N GLY A 88 0.86 -11.71 -25.59
CA GLY A 88 1.59 -12.12 -24.40
C GLY A 88 0.74 -13.00 -23.50
N GLU A 89 1.40 -13.57 -22.51
CA GLU A 89 0.78 -14.42 -21.50
C GLU A 89 1.03 -13.83 -20.13
N SER A 90 0.04 -13.91 -19.25
CA SER A 90 0.16 -13.44 -17.88
C SER A 90 -0.40 -14.46 -16.91
N THR A 91 0.30 -14.64 -15.79
CA THR A 91 -0.19 -15.42 -14.65
C THR A 91 -0.29 -14.51 -13.44
N TYR A 92 -1.47 -14.44 -12.84
CA TYR A 92 -1.74 -13.62 -11.66
C TYR A 92 -1.95 -14.51 -10.44
N GLU A 93 -1.29 -14.18 -9.34
CA GLU A 93 -1.41 -14.91 -8.07
C GLU A 93 -1.43 -13.95 -6.88
N MET A 94 -2.20 -14.28 -5.83
CA MET A 94 -2.10 -13.57 -4.56
C MET A 94 -0.93 -14.11 -3.77
N ILE A 95 -0.05 -13.22 -3.33
CA ILE A 95 1.14 -13.56 -2.54
C ILE A 95 1.05 -13.01 -1.12
N LEU A 96 1.95 -13.45 -0.23
CA LEU A 96 2.09 -12.98 1.15
C LEU A 96 0.76 -12.99 1.94
N GLY A 97 0.03 -14.11 1.85
CA GLY A 97 -1.24 -14.28 2.57
C GLY A 97 -2.36 -13.36 2.06
N GLY A 98 -2.43 -13.12 0.76
CA GLY A 98 -3.50 -12.35 0.13
C GLY A 98 -3.33 -10.83 0.19
N ARG A 99 -2.10 -10.34 0.46
CA ARG A 99 -1.82 -8.90 0.57
C ARG A 99 -1.50 -8.23 -0.75
N TYR A 100 -0.93 -8.98 -1.69
CA TYR A 100 -0.51 -8.44 -2.98
C TYR A 100 -0.92 -9.39 -4.11
N LEU A 101 -1.30 -8.80 -5.23
CA LEU A 101 -1.48 -9.49 -6.50
C LEU A 101 -0.17 -9.37 -7.28
N GLN A 102 0.51 -10.47 -7.52
CA GLN A 102 1.69 -10.52 -8.39
C GLN A 102 1.28 -11.01 -9.77
N SER A 103 1.81 -10.37 -10.82
CA SER A 103 1.71 -10.83 -12.20
C SER A 103 3.08 -11.20 -12.72
N LYS A 104 3.16 -12.36 -13.39
CA LYS A 104 4.30 -12.75 -14.24
C LYS A 104 3.83 -12.70 -15.66
N ASN A 105 4.56 -11.95 -16.49
CA ASN A 105 4.17 -11.65 -17.86
C ASN A 105 5.27 -12.10 -18.81
N THR A 106 4.91 -12.76 -19.89
CA THR A 106 5.84 -13.21 -20.92
C THR A 106 5.30 -12.88 -22.30
N GLY A 107 6.19 -12.71 -23.26
CA GLY A 107 5.80 -12.40 -24.64
C GLY A 107 7.00 -12.23 -25.56
N ASN A 108 6.78 -11.50 -26.62
CA ASN A 108 7.85 -11.08 -27.53
C ASN A 108 7.73 -9.59 -27.79
N PHE A 109 8.83 -8.86 -27.62
CA PHE A 109 8.90 -7.46 -27.93
C PHE A 109 9.95 -7.23 -29.05
N MET A 110 9.49 -6.81 -30.21
CA MET A 110 10.36 -6.53 -31.38
C MET A 110 11.30 -7.69 -31.76
N GLY A 111 10.84 -8.94 -31.59
CA GLY A 111 11.63 -10.13 -31.91
C GLY A 111 12.47 -10.69 -30.75
N ALA A 112 12.53 -10.01 -29.63
CA ALA A 112 13.22 -10.48 -28.43
C ALA A 112 12.26 -11.05 -27.38
N PRO A 113 12.66 -12.08 -26.59
CA PRO A 113 11.86 -12.56 -25.48
C PRO A 113 11.64 -11.44 -24.45
N PHE A 114 10.39 -11.29 -24.03
CA PHE A 114 9.98 -10.33 -23.01
C PHE A 114 9.53 -11.05 -21.75
N GLU A 115 10.02 -10.57 -20.62
CA GLU A 115 9.59 -10.99 -19.28
C GLU A 115 9.38 -9.77 -18.39
N GLY A 116 8.27 -9.74 -17.66
CA GLY A 116 7.96 -8.66 -16.72
C GLY A 116 7.23 -9.15 -15.49
N ILE A 117 7.45 -8.48 -14.37
CA ILE A 117 6.80 -8.75 -13.09
C ILE A 117 6.12 -7.46 -12.61
N GLY A 118 4.81 -7.57 -12.37
CA GLY A 118 4.02 -6.54 -11.72
C GLY A 118 3.61 -6.95 -10.32
N THR A 119 3.44 -5.98 -9.43
CA THR A 119 2.86 -6.23 -8.11
C THR A 119 1.89 -5.12 -7.75
N ILE A 120 0.62 -5.47 -7.53
CA ILE A 120 -0.42 -4.54 -7.08
C ILE A 120 -0.76 -4.86 -5.63
N GLY A 121 -0.80 -3.83 -4.78
CA GLY A 121 -1.22 -3.91 -3.39
C GLY A 121 -2.19 -2.78 -3.04
N TYR A 122 -2.72 -2.86 -1.82
CA TYR A 122 -3.52 -1.78 -1.25
C TYR A 122 -3.01 -1.44 0.14
N ASP A 123 -2.59 -0.19 0.32
CA ASP A 123 -2.15 0.32 1.62
C ASP A 123 -3.38 0.69 2.46
N ASN A 124 -3.67 -0.13 3.47
CA ASN A 124 -4.82 0.07 4.36
C ASN A 124 -4.75 1.37 5.16
N ALA A 125 -3.55 1.91 5.45
CA ALA A 125 -3.39 3.15 6.19
C ALA A 125 -3.57 4.37 5.29
N LYS A 126 -2.94 4.36 4.12
CA LYS A 126 -3.00 5.46 3.14
C LYS A 126 -4.26 5.43 2.29
N LYS A 127 -4.98 4.29 2.26
CA LYS A 127 -6.17 4.07 1.43
C LYS A 127 -5.91 4.25 -0.05
N VAL A 128 -4.75 3.80 -0.52
CA VAL A 128 -4.33 3.88 -1.91
C VAL A 128 -3.91 2.52 -2.46
N LEU A 129 -4.18 2.29 -3.73
CA LEU A 129 -3.56 1.22 -4.49
C LEU A 129 -2.10 1.60 -4.78
N VAL A 130 -1.22 0.61 -4.77
CA VAL A 130 0.17 0.73 -5.18
C VAL A 130 0.44 -0.27 -6.30
N ASN A 131 1.23 0.11 -7.29
CA ASN A 131 1.63 -0.75 -8.38
C ASN A 131 3.12 -0.57 -8.68
N SER A 132 3.88 -1.67 -8.70
CA SER A 132 5.26 -1.70 -9.13
C SER A 132 5.42 -2.59 -10.35
N TRP A 133 6.36 -2.24 -11.22
CA TRP A 133 6.68 -3.01 -12.43
C TRP A 133 8.18 -3.02 -12.67
N ILE A 134 8.69 -4.20 -13.01
CA ILE A 134 10.04 -4.42 -13.53
C ILE A 134 9.97 -5.37 -14.73
N ASP A 135 10.90 -5.22 -15.66
CA ASP A 135 11.00 -6.10 -16.82
C ASP A 135 12.46 -6.25 -17.29
N ASN A 136 12.66 -7.14 -18.26
CA ASN A 136 13.99 -7.40 -18.83
C ASN A 136 14.42 -6.42 -19.92
N MET A 137 13.63 -5.37 -20.19
CA MET A 137 13.98 -4.33 -21.17
C MET A 137 14.67 -3.13 -20.53
N GLY A 138 14.63 -3.04 -19.18
CA GLY A 138 15.24 -1.94 -18.43
C GLY A 138 15.87 -2.41 -17.11
N THR A 139 16.53 -1.49 -16.42
CA THR A 139 17.12 -1.72 -15.10
C THR A 139 16.42 -0.91 -14.00
N GLY A 140 15.45 -0.09 -14.38
CA GLY A 140 14.65 0.72 -13.46
C GLY A 140 13.42 -0.02 -12.95
N MET A 141 12.76 0.58 -11.95
CA MET A 141 11.48 0.12 -11.46
C MET A 141 10.47 1.25 -11.64
N MET A 142 9.33 0.94 -12.23
CA MET A 142 8.18 1.85 -12.21
C MET A 142 7.40 1.65 -10.92
N TYR A 143 7.00 2.75 -10.29
CA TYR A 143 6.14 2.76 -9.11
C TYR A 143 5.02 3.77 -9.29
N LEU A 144 3.78 3.29 -9.18
CA LEU A 144 2.57 4.09 -9.34
C LEU A 144 1.70 3.98 -8.10
N THR A 145 0.95 5.04 -7.82
CA THR A 145 -0.11 5.03 -6.80
C THR A 145 -1.46 5.32 -7.45
N GLY A 146 -2.52 4.82 -6.85
CA GLY A 146 -3.82 4.94 -7.48
C GLY A 146 -5.02 4.69 -6.57
N THR A 147 -6.19 4.70 -7.19
CA THR A 147 -7.48 4.50 -6.54
C THR A 147 -8.30 3.42 -7.24
N TRP A 148 -9.22 2.80 -6.49
CA TRP A 148 -10.25 1.93 -7.02
C TRP A 148 -11.56 2.70 -7.21
N ASP A 149 -12.09 2.70 -8.42
CA ASP A 149 -13.43 3.17 -8.75
C ASP A 149 -14.36 1.96 -8.87
N ALA A 150 -15.17 1.72 -7.85
CA ALA A 150 -16.06 0.57 -7.79
C ALA A 150 -17.21 0.66 -8.80
N ALA A 151 -17.68 1.87 -9.12
CA ALA A 151 -18.79 2.09 -10.05
C ALA A 151 -18.41 1.71 -11.50
N ASN A 152 -17.20 2.08 -11.90
CA ASN A 152 -16.66 1.81 -13.22
C ASN A 152 -15.79 0.54 -13.28
N LYS A 153 -15.58 -0.12 -12.15
CA LYS A 153 -14.68 -1.28 -11.98
C LYS A 153 -13.28 -1.01 -12.54
N THR A 154 -12.70 0.16 -12.21
CA THR A 154 -11.38 0.58 -12.69
C THR A 154 -10.41 0.85 -11.54
N MET A 155 -9.18 0.39 -11.72
CA MET A 155 -8.02 0.83 -10.96
C MET A 155 -7.32 1.92 -11.76
N ASN A 156 -7.20 3.12 -11.20
CA ASN A 156 -6.61 4.28 -11.86
C ASN A 156 -5.30 4.61 -11.15
N PHE A 157 -4.17 4.47 -11.85
CA PHE A 157 -2.84 4.72 -11.33
C PHE A 157 -2.19 5.91 -12.00
N THR A 158 -1.35 6.64 -11.25
CA THR A 158 -0.48 7.70 -11.75
C THR A 158 0.90 7.62 -11.11
N GLY A 159 1.91 8.11 -11.82
CA GLY A 159 3.29 8.18 -11.35
C GLY A 159 4.24 8.56 -12.47
N SER A 160 5.44 8.04 -12.43
CA SER A 160 6.44 8.23 -13.49
C SER A 160 7.19 6.92 -13.78
N MET A 161 7.78 6.89 -14.98
CA MET A 161 8.75 5.88 -15.39
C MET A 161 9.91 6.57 -16.10
N VAL A 162 11.05 5.90 -16.13
CA VAL A 162 12.21 6.41 -16.89
C VAL A 162 11.95 6.25 -18.39
N ASP A 163 12.15 7.33 -19.14
CA ASP A 163 12.28 7.27 -20.59
C ASP A 163 13.78 7.31 -20.95
N PRO A 164 14.38 6.19 -21.38
CA PRO A 164 15.81 6.12 -21.66
C PRO A 164 16.20 6.93 -22.90
N ILE A 165 15.25 7.26 -23.79
CA ILE A 165 15.49 8.05 -25.00
C ILE A 165 15.52 9.54 -24.65
N ALA A 166 14.54 10.00 -23.85
CA ALA A 166 14.51 11.37 -23.37
C ALA A 166 15.53 11.65 -22.26
N GLY A 167 16.07 10.60 -21.62
CA GLY A 167 17.08 10.71 -20.56
C GLY A 167 16.53 11.19 -19.22
N GLY A 168 15.25 10.93 -18.93
CA GLY A 168 14.62 11.39 -17.71
C GLY A 168 13.27 10.72 -17.42
N ASP A 169 12.58 11.22 -16.42
CA ASP A 169 11.26 10.71 -16.04
C ASP A 169 10.15 11.26 -16.94
N VAL A 170 9.29 10.39 -17.39
CA VAL A 170 8.00 10.73 -18.03
C VAL A 170 6.85 10.39 -17.08
N LYS A 171 5.89 11.30 -16.95
CA LYS A 171 4.66 11.02 -16.20
C LYS A 171 3.81 10.02 -16.95
N VAL A 172 3.22 9.08 -16.20
CA VAL A 172 2.35 8.05 -16.76
C VAL A 172 1.04 7.98 -15.99
N ARG A 173 -0.01 7.61 -16.71
CA ARG A 173 -1.29 7.16 -16.16
C ARG A 173 -1.59 5.77 -16.70
N GLN A 174 -2.02 4.89 -15.82
CA GLN A 174 -2.39 3.52 -16.15
C GLN A 174 -3.79 3.23 -15.63
N VAL A 175 -4.61 2.60 -16.44
CA VAL A 175 -5.98 2.19 -16.10
C VAL A 175 -6.12 0.70 -16.30
N PHE A 176 -6.57 0.00 -15.27
CA PHE A 176 -7.05 -1.37 -15.39
C PHE A 176 -8.56 -1.38 -15.23
N LYS A 177 -9.27 -1.85 -16.23
CA LYS A 177 -10.72 -2.04 -16.21
C LYS A 177 -11.06 -3.51 -16.13
N LEU A 178 -11.79 -3.91 -15.10
CA LEU A 178 -12.36 -5.24 -14.95
C LEU A 178 -13.71 -5.26 -15.69
N VAL A 179 -13.71 -5.71 -16.93
CA VAL A 179 -14.93 -5.71 -17.78
C VAL A 179 -15.92 -6.74 -17.26
N ASP A 180 -15.45 -7.97 -17.11
CA ASP A 180 -16.15 -9.12 -16.54
C ASP A 180 -15.13 -10.09 -15.93
N ASP A 181 -15.59 -11.27 -15.49
CA ASP A 181 -14.73 -12.27 -14.83
C ASP A 181 -13.66 -12.87 -15.77
N ASN A 182 -13.85 -12.73 -17.09
CA ASN A 182 -12.98 -13.31 -18.11
C ASN A 182 -12.29 -12.26 -19.00
N THR A 183 -12.56 -10.99 -18.80
CA THR A 183 -12.04 -9.91 -19.64
C THR A 183 -11.55 -8.74 -18.79
N GLN A 184 -10.32 -8.31 -19.03
CA GLN A 184 -9.74 -7.10 -18.48
C GLN A 184 -9.10 -6.25 -19.59
N ILE A 185 -9.07 -4.94 -19.40
CA ILE A 185 -8.39 -4.01 -20.31
C ILE A 185 -7.40 -3.19 -19.47
N MET A 186 -6.15 -3.16 -19.91
CA MET A 186 -5.15 -2.24 -19.38
C MET A 186 -4.83 -1.21 -20.45
N GLU A 187 -4.86 0.05 -20.06
CA GLU A 187 -4.43 1.17 -20.89
C GLU A 187 -3.30 1.92 -20.20
N MET A 188 -2.30 2.34 -20.96
CA MET A 188 -1.19 3.15 -20.46
C MET A 188 -1.04 4.40 -21.33
N TYR A 189 -0.82 5.51 -20.63
CA TYR A 189 -0.67 6.84 -21.21
C TYR A 189 0.61 7.48 -20.72
N SER A 190 1.38 8.04 -21.66
CA SER A 190 2.47 9.00 -21.34
C SER A 190 1.90 10.42 -21.31
N ILE A 191 2.39 11.24 -20.40
CA ILE A 191 1.97 12.64 -20.25
C ILE A 191 3.19 13.53 -20.46
N THR A 192 3.22 14.26 -21.59
CA THR A 192 4.29 15.18 -21.94
C THR A 192 3.70 16.58 -22.22
N ASN A 193 4.23 17.59 -21.54
CA ASN A 193 3.73 18.98 -21.63
C ASN A 193 2.20 19.09 -21.38
N GLY A 194 1.67 18.29 -20.43
CA GLY A 194 0.27 18.28 -20.06
C GLY A 194 -0.66 17.59 -21.08
N LYS A 195 -0.12 17.00 -22.15
CA LYS A 195 -0.90 16.23 -23.13
C LYS A 195 -0.73 14.74 -22.89
N GLU A 196 -1.84 14.02 -22.81
CA GLU A 196 -1.84 12.57 -22.72
C GLU A 196 -1.73 11.94 -24.11
N PHE A 197 -0.95 10.87 -24.18
CA PHE A 197 -0.82 10.02 -25.35
C PHE A 197 -0.95 8.56 -24.93
N LYS A 198 -1.98 7.84 -25.42
CA LYS A 198 -2.12 6.41 -25.20
C LYS A 198 -1.03 5.68 -25.95
N ASN A 199 -0.08 5.08 -25.24
CA ASN A 199 1.05 4.37 -25.81
C ASN A 199 0.88 2.84 -25.78
N MET A 200 -0.04 2.31 -24.92
CA MET A 200 -0.30 0.87 -24.85
C MET A 200 -1.75 0.59 -24.47
N GLU A 201 -2.28 -0.48 -25.03
CA GLU A 201 -3.52 -1.13 -24.61
C GLU A 201 -3.31 -2.64 -24.63
N ILE A 202 -3.74 -3.31 -23.58
CA ILE A 202 -3.75 -4.78 -23.52
C ILE A 202 -5.18 -5.23 -23.20
N LYS A 203 -5.74 -6.05 -24.06
CA LYS A 203 -6.97 -6.78 -23.76
C LYS A 203 -6.60 -8.18 -23.28
N TYR A 204 -6.87 -8.42 -22.00
CA TYR A 204 -6.68 -9.73 -21.40
C TYR A 204 -7.95 -10.56 -21.50
N THR A 205 -7.78 -11.82 -21.90
CA THR A 205 -8.84 -12.84 -21.90
C THR A 205 -8.37 -14.00 -21.02
N ARG A 206 -9.24 -14.44 -20.11
CA ARG A 206 -8.93 -15.54 -19.18
C ARG A 206 -8.80 -16.86 -19.96
N LYS A 207 -7.85 -17.68 -19.57
CA LYS A 207 -7.66 -19.05 -20.11
C LYS A 207 -8.46 -20.08 -19.35
#